data_d621cb7197179b92381e201ca64d0ea1
#
_entry.id   d621cb7197179b92381e201ca64d0ea1
#
_cell.length_a   1.000
_cell.length_b   1.000
_cell.length_c   1.000
_cell.angle_alpha   90.00
_cell.angle_beta   90.00
_cell.angle_gamma   90.00
#
_symmetry.space_group_name_H-M   'P 1'
#
loop_
_entity.id
_entity.type
_entity.pdbx_description
1 polymer ?
#
loop_
_entity_poly.entity_id
_entity_poly.type
_entity_poly.pdbx_seq_one_letter_code
_entity_poly.pdbx_strand_id
1 'polypeptide(L)'
;MTTPTSSSTPALPATGFPLNRPRRLRRDAFTRNLVREHALSTHDLIYPVFVVEGHQQRQPVASMPGVERLSLDLLLPLAEECLQLGIPALALFPVIDASLKTPDGKEALNPKGLVPRVVRELKKRFPELGVMTDVALDPFTSHGQDGLLDASGYILNDETVEVLAKQALTQAAAGVDIVAPSDMMDGRIGAIRRALEAHGHPLTRIMAYSAKYASAFYGPFRDAVGSAGNLGKADKKVYQMDPGNSDEALREVALDIAEGADMVMVKPGMPYLDIVRRVKDTFKVPTFAYQVSGEYAMLKAAAQNGWLDHDAVMMESLLAFKRAGADGVLTYFARDAARLLRQG
;
A
#
# COMPACT_ATOMS: atom_id res chain seq x y z
N MET A 1 -25.65 -26.31 -16.04
CA MET A 1 -26.25 -25.03 -15.65
C MET A 1 -26.73 -25.17 -14.21
N THR A 2 -25.91 -24.79 -13.23
CA THR A 2 -26.28 -24.78 -11.81
C THR A 2 -26.70 -23.36 -11.47
N THR A 3 -27.97 -23.18 -11.11
CA THR A 3 -28.54 -21.92 -10.63
C THR A 3 -27.77 -21.43 -9.40
N PRO A 4 -27.42 -20.15 -9.29
CA PRO A 4 -26.80 -19.60 -8.09
C PRO A 4 -27.82 -19.67 -6.95
N THR A 5 -27.46 -20.32 -5.85
CA THR A 5 -28.22 -20.31 -4.60
C THR A 5 -28.23 -18.88 -4.04
N SER A 6 -29.38 -18.27 -4.01
CA SER A 6 -29.60 -16.99 -3.34
C SER A 6 -29.22 -17.15 -1.87
N SER A 7 -28.21 -16.38 -1.41
CA SER A 7 -27.92 -16.22 0.01
C SER A 7 -29.10 -15.46 0.65
N SER A 8 -30.06 -16.22 1.18
CA SER A 8 -31.12 -15.61 1.98
C SER A 8 -30.50 -15.07 3.28
N THR A 9 -30.48 -13.77 3.44
CA THR A 9 -30.21 -13.15 4.74
C THR A 9 -31.19 -13.76 5.75
N PRO A 10 -30.71 -14.33 6.87
CA PRO A 10 -31.62 -14.92 7.85
C PRO A 10 -32.59 -13.85 8.33
N ALA A 11 -33.88 -14.14 8.24
CA ALA A 11 -34.93 -13.24 8.73
C ALA A 11 -34.73 -13.03 10.23
N LEU A 12 -34.51 -11.77 10.64
CA LEU A 12 -34.47 -11.41 12.05
C LEU A 12 -35.78 -11.79 12.70
N PRO A 13 -35.77 -12.37 13.91
CA PRO A 13 -37.00 -12.73 14.60
C PRO A 13 -37.89 -11.48 14.81
N ALA A 14 -39.19 -11.63 14.56
CA ALA A 14 -40.19 -10.55 14.56
C ALA A 14 -40.47 -9.92 15.94
N THR A 15 -39.59 -10.11 16.92
CA THR A 15 -39.72 -9.56 18.28
C THR A 15 -39.10 -8.17 18.37
N GLY A 16 -39.96 -7.14 18.45
CA GLY A 16 -39.55 -5.75 18.62
C GLY A 16 -39.33 -5.36 20.11
N PHE A 17 -39.21 -4.05 20.34
CA PHE A 17 -39.20 -3.48 21.68
C PHE A 17 -40.48 -3.90 22.48
N PRO A 18 -40.38 -4.22 23.78
CA PRO A 18 -39.22 -4.10 24.68
C PRO A 18 -38.32 -5.37 24.74
N LEU A 19 -38.66 -6.45 24.08
CA LEU A 19 -37.94 -7.71 24.17
C LEU A 19 -36.55 -7.62 23.51
N ASN A 20 -36.47 -6.97 22.34
CA ASN A 20 -35.23 -6.69 21.65
C ASN A 20 -34.71 -5.27 22.00
N ARG A 21 -33.56 -5.22 22.67
CA ARG A 21 -32.90 -3.95 23.08
C ARG A 21 -31.42 -4.01 22.78
N PRO A 22 -30.98 -3.59 21.59
CA PRO A 22 -29.54 -3.61 21.21
C PRO A 22 -28.64 -2.82 22.17
N ARG A 23 -29.17 -1.80 22.88
CA ARG A 23 -28.40 -1.01 23.88
C ARG A 23 -27.91 -1.85 25.06
N ARG A 24 -28.48 -3.04 25.34
CA ARG A 24 -27.99 -3.92 26.41
C ARG A 24 -26.51 -4.28 26.18
N LEU A 25 -26.14 -4.55 24.92
CA LEU A 25 -24.76 -4.93 24.54
C LEU A 25 -23.79 -3.74 24.55
N ARG A 26 -24.31 -2.50 24.64
CA ARG A 26 -23.48 -1.28 24.65
C ARG A 26 -23.27 -0.71 26.04
N ARG A 27 -23.98 -1.21 27.06
CA ARG A 27 -24.03 -0.64 28.40
C ARG A 27 -22.65 -0.63 29.07
N ASP A 28 -22.00 -1.76 29.12
CA ASP A 28 -20.79 -1.97 29.91
C ASP A 28 -19.58 -2.24 29.00
N ALA A 29 -18.38 -1.86 29.45
CA ALA A 29 -17.16 -2.03 28.68
C ALA A 29 -16.88 -3.51 28.37
N PHE A 30 -17.04 -4.41 29.37
CA PHE A 30 -16.82 -5.84 29.16
C PHE A 30 -17.75 -6.41 28.09
N THR A 31 -19.04 -6.02 28.08
CA THR A 31 -19.99 -6.48 27.06
C THR A 31 -19.59 -5.99 25.68
N ARG A 32 -19.24 -4.69 25.53
CA ARG A 32 -18.76 -4.14 24.26
C ARG A 32 -17.51 -4.87 23.74
N ASN A 33 -16.60 -5.25 24.65
CA ASN A 33 -15.41 -6.02 24.28
C ASN A 33 -15.74 -7.43 23.85
N LEU A 34 -16.69 -8.12 24.53
CA LEU A 34 -17.11 -9.48 24.18
C LEU A 34 -17.80 -9.58 22.82
N VAL A 35 -18.55 -8.56 22.41
CA VAL A 35 -19.31 -8.56 21.15
C VAL A 35 -18.60 -7.85 20.01
N ARG A 36 -17.36 -7.40 20.22
CA ARG A 36 -16.57 -6.72 19.20
C ARG A 36 -16.24 -7.69 18.07
N GLU A 37 -16.65 -7.36 16.85
CA GLU A 37 -16.48 -8.22 15.67
C GLU A 37 -15.10 -8.11 15.05
N HIS A 38 -14.44 -6.94 15.16
CA HIS A 38 -13.14 -6.69 14.55
C HIS A 38 -12.17 -6.09 15.56
N ALA A 39 -10.92 -6.52 15.48
CA ALA A 39 -9.81 -5.97 16.25
C ALA A 39 -8.68 -5.55 15.30
N LEU A 40 -7.92 -4.55 15.72
CA LEU A 40 -6.68 -4.14 15.09
C LEU A 40 -5.52 -4.64 15.95
N SER A 41 -4.49 -5.18 15.32
CA SER A 41 -3.24 -5.58 15.94
C SER A 41 -2.05 -4.95 15.23
N THR A 42 -0.87 -5.01 15.84
CA THR A 42 0.37 -4.56 15.21
C THR A 42 0.71 -5.36 13.95
N HIS A 43 0.27 -6.63 13.89
CA HIS A 43 0.48 -7.52 12.75
C HIS A 43 -0.32 -7.13 11.49
N ASP A 44 -1.30 -6.25 11.64
CA ASP A 44 -2.09 -5.73 10.52
C ASP A 44 -1.41 -4.53 9.82
N LEU A 45 -0.28 -4.04 10.33
CA LEU A 45 0.32 -2.78 9.91
C LEU A 45 1.53 -3.01 9.01
N ILE A 46 1.60 -2.27 7.89
CA ILE A 46 2.80 -2.14 7.05
C ILE A 46 3.22 -0.68 7.09
N TYR A 47 4.49 -0.42 7.41
CA TYR A 47 4.98 0.97 7.52
C TYR A 47 5.69 1.43 6.24
N PRO A 48 5.16 2.44 5.52
CA PRO A 48 5.81 3.01 4.34
C PRO A 48 6.93 3.96 4.76
N VAL A 49 8.10 3.83 4.12
CA VAL A 49 9.29 4.65 4.38
C VAL A 49 9.84 5.25 3.10
N PHE A 50 10.23 6.53 3.15
CA PHE A 50 10.91 7.21 2.06
C PHE A 50 12.42 7.13 2.28
N VAL A 51 13.15 6.65 1.26
CA VAL A 51 14.58 6.42 1.34
C VAL A 51 15.32 7.35 0.38
N VAL A 52 16.37 8.01 0.87
CA VAL A 52 17.25 8.92 0.10
C VAL A 52 18.69 8.43 0.13
N GLU A 53 19.45 8.86 -0.85
CA GLU A 53 20.90 8.70 -0.86
C GLU A 53 21.58 9.56 0.21
N GLY A 54 22.79 9.15 0.58
CA GLY A 54 23.67 9.89 1.49
C GLY A 54 23.86 9.25 2.84
N HIS A 55 24.37 10.03 3.77
CA HIS A 55 24.64 9.66 5.16
C HIS A 55 24.11 10.76 6.08
N GLN A 56 23.49 10.38 7.20
CA GLN A 56 22.85 11.29 8.16
C GLN A 56 21.83 12.25 7.51
N GLN A 57 21.17 11.79 6.42
CA GLN A 57 20.14 12.56 5.76
C GLN A 57 18.78 12.32 6.42
N ARG A 58 18.20 13.40 6.93
CA ARG A 58 16.86 13.45 7.51
C ARG A 58 16.12 14.65 6.95
N GLN A 59 15.14 14.42 6.10
CA GLN A 59 14.43 15.48 5.38
C GLN A 59 12.93 15.37 5.68
N PRO A 60 12.34 16.30 6.46
CA PRO A 60 10.91 16.29 6.73
C PRO A 60 10.11 16.50 5.43
N VAL A 61 8.96 15.84 5.34
CA VAL A 61 7.98 16.05 4.27
C VAL A 61 6.95 17.05 4.76
N ALA A 62 6.99 18.28 4.22
CA ALA A 62 6.19 19.39 4.72
C ALA A 62 4.68 19.11 4.69
N SER A 63 4.19 18.42 3.65
CA SER A 63 2.80 18.06 3.47
C SER A 63 2.34 16.83 4.29
N MET A 64 3.28 16.20 5.03
CA MET A 64 3.02 14.99 5.85
C MET A 64 3.70 15.13 7.22
N PRO A 65 3.12 15.87 8.17
CA PRO A 65 3.73 16.13 9.47
C PRO A 65 4.14 14.85 10.20
N GLY A 66 5.41 14.75 10.60
CA GLY A 66 5.98 13.57 11.27
C GLY A 66 6.54 12.49 10.32
N VAL A 67 6.39 12.66 9.01
CA VAL A 67 6.99 11.78 7.99
C VAL A 67 8.28 12.41 7.45
N GLU A 68 9.31 11.58 7.27
CA GLU A 68 10.64 12.02 6.85
C GLU A 68 11.17 11.10 5.74
N ARG A 69 12.04 11.67 4.90
CA ARG A 69 12.92 10.91 4.00
C ARG A 69 14.21 10.62 4.75
N LEU A 70 14.65 9.39 4.77
CA LEU A 70 15.81 8.96 5.56
C LEU A 70 16.87 8.30 4.69
N SER A 71 18.15 8.59 4.96
CA SER A 71 19.24 7.78 4.45
C SER A 71 19.28 6.42 5.16
N LEU A 72 19.96 5.44 4.55
CA LEU A 72 20.01 4.06 5.04
C LEU A 72 20.43 3.96 6.50
N ASP A 73 21.47 4.69 6.89
CA ASP A 73 22.00 4.68 8.27
C ASP A 73 20.97 5.14 9.32
N LEU A 74 20.07 6.06 8.96
CA LEU A 74 18.96 6.51 9.80
C LEU A 74 17.71 5.64 9.68
N LEU A 75 17.56 4.91 8.57
CA LEU A 75 16.49 3.94 8.40
C LEU A 75 16.68 2.70 9.27
N LEU A 76 17.91 2.26 9.49
CA LEU A 76 18.19 1.04 10.28
C LEU A 76 17.64 1.10 11.71
N PRO A 77 17.90 2.17 12.52
CA PRO A 77 17.28 2.29 13.85
C PRO A 77 15.74 2.35 13.81
N LEU A 78 15.16 2.96 12.78
CA LEU A 78 13.71 2.99 12.60
C LEU A 78 13.15 1.61 12.28
N ALA A 79 13.85 0.82 11.47
CA ALA A 79 13.48 -0.57 11.18
C ALA A 79 13.52 -1.45 12.43
N GLU A 80 14.54 -1.27 13.28
CA GLU A 80 14.64 -1.94 14.58
C GLU A 80 13.47 -1.57 15.50
N GLU A 81 13.11 -0.29 15.57
CA GLU A 81 11.93 0.16 16.32
C GLU A 81 10.63 -0.48 15.80
N CYS A 82 10.43 -0.53 14.46
CA CYS A 82 9.27 -1.17 13.88
C CYS A 82 9.17 -2.65 14.27
N LEU A 83 10.29 -3.37 14.25
CA LEU A 83 10.35 -4.76 14.68
C LEU A 83 10.01 -4.90 16.16
N GLN A 84 10.59 -4.05 17.03
CA GLN A 84 10.29 -4.02 18.47
C GLN A 84 8.82 -3.70 18.74
N LEU A 85 8.19 -2.87 17.93
CA LEU A 85 6.76 -2.56 18.02
C LEU A 85 5.87 -3.69 17.50
N GLY A 86 6.41 -4.73 16.86
CA GLY A 86 5.68 -5.84 16.29
C GLY A 86 5.06 -5.53 14.92
N ILE A 87 5.56 -4.50 14.23
CA ILE A 87 5.18 -4.20 12.84
C ILE A 87 5.90 -5.19 11.92
N PRO A 88 5.18 -6.02 11.14
CA PRO A 88 5.78 -7.14 10.44
C PRO A 88 6.57 -6.75 9.18
N ALA A 89 6.28 -5.60 8.56
CA ALA A 89 6.90 -5.23 7.30
C ALA A 89 7.06 -3.72 7.09
N LEU A 90 8.10 -3.36 6.33
CA LEU A 90 8.33 -2.03 5.76
C LEU A 90 8.03 -2.04 4.26
N ALA A 91 7.45 -0.95 3.75
CA ALA A 91 7.30 -0.68 2.33
C ALA A 91 8.26 0.45 1.90
N LEU A 92 9.19 0.16 0.99
CA LEU A 92 10.24 1.08 0.58
C LEU A 92 9.80 1.92 -0.62
N PHE A 93 9.90 3.25 -0.50
CA PHE A 93 9.69 4.21 -1.57
C PHE A 93 10.96 5.05 -1.76
N PRO A 94 11.69 4.86 -2.88
CA PRO A 94 12.92 5.60 -3.11
C PRO A 94 12.65 7.04 -3.56
N VAL A 95 13.50 7.95 -3.11
CA VAL A 95 13.61 9.30 -3.66
C VAL A 95 14.91 9.38 -4.43
N ILE A 96 14.79 9.34 -5.74
CA ILE A 96 15.93 9.26 -6.67
C ILE A 96 16.39 10.66 -7.05
N ASP A 97 17.71 10.89 -7.04
CA ASP A 97 18.29 12.14 -7.50
C ASP A 97 17.92 12.43 -8.97
N ALA A 98 17.60 13.69 -9.25
CA ALA A 98 17.16 14.10 -10.59
C ALA A 98 18.18 13.77 -11.70
N SER A 99 19.47 13.75 -11.38
CA SER A 99 20.54 13.42 -12.34
C SER A 99 20.56 11.95 -12.76
N LEU A 100 19.92 11.06 -11.98
CA LEU A 100 19.81 9.64 -12.27
C LEU A 100 18.49 9.28 -12.99
N LYS A 101 17.55 10.22 -13.07
CA LYS A 101 16.29 10.00 -13.77
C LYS A 101 16.48 10.12 -15.28
N THR A 102 15.90 9.17 -16.00
CA THR A 102 15.99 9.11 -17.48
C THR A 102 14.60 8.83 -18.06
N PRO A 103 14.35 9.12 -19.35
CA PRO A 103 13.05 8.81 -19.96
C PRO A 103 12.69 7.32 -19.91
N ASP A 104 13.67 6.44 -19.92
CA ASP A 104 13.53 4.97 -19.87
C ASP A 104 13.58 4.39 -18.45
N GLY A 105 13.80 5.23 -17.42
CA GLY A 105 13.84 4.77 -16.02
C GLY A 105 14.94 3.79 -15.69
N LYS A 106 16.07 3.78 -16.43
CA LYS A 106 17.12 2.77 -16.35
C LYS A 106 17.70 2.53 -14.96
N GLU A 107 17.67 3.53 -14.07
CA GLU A 107 18.14 3.39 -12.68
C GLU A 107 17.29 2.37 -11.88
N ALA A 108 16.04 2.10 -12.28
CA ALA A 108 15.22 1.06 -11.70
C ALA A 108 15.83 -0.36 -11.85
N LEU A 109 16.67 -0.55 -12.84
CA LEU A 109 17.35 -1.83 -13.16
C LEU A 109 18.75 -1.93 -12.57
N ASN A 110 19.24 -0.90 -11.87
CA ASN A 110 20.58 -0.87 -11.32
C ASN A 110 20.71 -1.78 -10.09
N PRO A 111 21.43 -2.92 -10.14
CA PRO A 111 21.56 -3.83 -9.00
C PRO A 111 22.39 -3.24 -7.84
N LYS A 112 23.09 -2.12 -8.08
CA LYS A 112 23.82 -1.36 -7.08
C LYS A 112 23.09 -0.05 -6.68
N GLY A 113 21.90 0.17 -7.22
CA GLY A 113 21.06 1.33 -6.92
C GLY A 113 20.58 1.37 -5.48
N LEU A 114 19.90 2.45 -5.13
CA LEU A 114 19.44 2.72 -3.76
C LEU A 114 18.58 1.58 -3.21
N VAL A 115 17.53 1.17 -3.93
CA VAL A 115 16.57 0.16 -3.45
C VAL A 115 17.25 -1.19 -3.19
N PRO A 116 17.99 -1.80 -4.13
CA PRO A 116 18.69 -3.08 -3.88
C PRO A 116 19.71 -3.02 -2.74
N ARG A 117 20.38 -1.88 -2.52
CA ARG A 117 21.31 -1.72 -1.39
C ARG A 117 20.58 -1.68 -0.06
N VAL A 118 19.48 -0.92 0.02
CA VAL A 118 18.66 -0.84 1.23
C VAL A 118 18.05 -2.19 1.57
N VAL A 119 17.52 -2.92 0.59
CA VAL A 119 16.98 -4.27 0.78
C VAL A 119 18.04 -5.20 1.38
N ARG A 120 19.25 -5.26 0.78
CA ARG A 120 20.33 -6.13 1.28
C ARG A 120 20.71 -5.81 2.72
N GLU A 121 20.85 -4.54 3.08
CA GLU A 121 21.23 -4.16 4.45
C GLU A 121 20.12 -4.44 5.46
N LEU A 122 18.86 -4.19 5.11
CA LEU A 122 17.71 -4.54 5.97
C LEU A 122 17.63 -6.05 6.20
N LYS A 123 17.71 -6.86 5.15
CA LYS A 123 17.63 -8.32 5.25
C LYS A 123 18.83 -8.93 5.98
N LYS A 124 20.02 -8.34 5.84
CA LYS A 124 21.20 -8.75 6.58
C LYS A 124 21.07 -8.48 8.08
N ARG A 125 20.50 -7.32 8.46
CA ARG A 125 20.43 -6.88 9.84
C ARG A 125 19.17 -7.37 10.56
N PHE A 126 18.07 -7.45 9.85
CA PHE A 126 16.75 -7.82 10.37
C PHE A 126 16.09 -8.87 9.46
N PRO A 127 16.59 -10.13 9.45
CA PRO A 127 16.10 -11.16 8.54
C PRO A 127 14.60 -11.48 8.72
N GLU A 128 14.08 -11.29 9.93
CA GLU A 128 12.67 -11.52 10.28
C GLU A 128 11.73 -10.36 9.88
N LEU A 129 12.26 -9.16 9.62
CA LEU A 129 11.44 -8.03 9.17
C LEU A 129 11.13 -8.19 7.68
N GLY A 130 9.84 -8.20 7.34
CA GLY A 130 9.39 -8.20 5.95
C GLY A 130 9.78 -6.91 5.24
N VAL A 131 10.35 -7.04 4.04
CA VAL A 131 10.68 -5.90 3.18
C VAL A 131 9.85 -5.99 1.92
N MET A 132 9.05 -4.96 1.66
CA MET A 132 8.25 -4.78 0.45
C MET A 132 8.84 -3.65 -0.38
N THR A 133 8.96 -3.84 -1.68
CA THR A 133 9.42 -2.81 -2.61
C THR A 133 8.37 -2.50 -3.66
N ASP A 134 8.24 -1.23 -3.99
CA ASP A 134 7.41 -0.78 -5.11
C ASP A 134 8.02 -1.19 -6.46
N VAL A 135 7.20 -1.67 -7.39
CA VAL A 135 7.57 -1.92 -8.78
C VAL A 135 6.77 -0.97 -9.66
N ALA A 136 7.41 0.12 -10.02
CA ALA A 136 6.89 1.19 -10.88
C ALA A 136 8.05 2.07 -11.32
N LEU A 137 7.91 2.79 -12.42
CA LEU A 137 8.99 3.57 -12.99
C LEU A 137 8.96 5.06 -12.62
N ASP A 138 7.88 5.56 -12.03
CA ASP A 138 7.73 7.00 -11.73
C ASP A 138 8.82 7.60 -10.82
N PRO A 139 9.45 6.88 -9.87
CA PRO A 139 10.60 7.43 -9.15
C PRO A 139 11.84 7.62 -10.03
N PHE A 140 11.94 6.86 -11.12
CA PHE A 140 13.13 6.71 -11.96
C PHE A 140 13.02 7.44 -13.30
N THR A 141 11.79 7.76 -13.75
CA THR A 141 11.56 8.47 -15.00
C THR A 141 11.68 9.96 -14.85
N SER A 142 12.26 10.63 -15.87
CA SER A 142 12.39 12.10 -15.89
C SER A 142 11.04 12.82 -16.08
N HIS A 143 10.02 12.13 -16.59
CA HIS A 143 8.67 12.64 -16.81
C HIS A 143 7.66 12.25 -15.70
N GLY A 144 8.06 11.42 -14.72
CA GLY A 144 7.24 11.06 -13.55
C GLY A 144 6.05 10.14 -13.81
N GLN A 145 5.96 9.51 -14.98
CA GLN A 145 4.96 8.48 -15.28
C GLN A 145 5.45 7.10 -14.82
N ASP A 146 4.49 6.20 -14.52
CA ASP A 146 4.81 4.83 -14.04
C ASP A 146 5.33 3.89 -15.14
N GLY A 147 5.28 4.30 -16.41
CA GLY A 147 5.71 3.53 -17.57
C GLY A 147 6.44 4.36 -18.61
N LEU A 148 6.87 3.69 -19.68
CA LEU A 148 7.56 4.29 -20.83
C LEU A 148 6.56 5.07 -21.69
N LEU A 149 7.05 6.13 -22.36
CA LEU A 149 6.23 6.97 -23.22
C LEU A 149 6.60 6.80 -24.69
N ASP A 150 5.60 6.84 -25.55
CA ASP A 150 5.81 7.06 -26.99
C ASP A 150 6.08 8.55 -27.29
N ALA A 151 6.26 8.86 -28.59
CA ALA A 151 6.51 10.21 -29.05
C ALA A 151 5.34 11.17 -28.83
N SER A 152 4.13 10.66 -28.62
CA SER A 152 2.93 11.44 -28.31
C SER A 152 2.74 11.71 -26.81
N GLY A 153 3.53 11.03 -25.95
CA GLY A 153 3.39 11.06 -24.51
C GLY A 153 2.40 10.04 -23.94
N TYR A 154 1.97 9.07 -24.76
CA TYR A 154 1.12 7.97 -24.33
C TYR A 154 1.95 6.82 -23.74
N ILE A 155 1.41 6.10 -22.74
CA ILE A 155 2.10 4.98 -22.07
C ILE A 155 2.15 3.75 -22.99
N LEU A 156 3.35 3.23 -23.18
CA LEU A 156 3.63 1.97 -23.87
C LEU A 156 3.47 0.81 -22.88
N ASN A 157 2.36 0.10 -22.95
CA ASN A 157 2.05 -0.99 -22.00
C ASN A 157 3.09 -2.11 -22.03
N ASP A 158 3.27 -2.74 -23.19
CA ASP A 158 4.03 -3.98 -23.32
C ASP A 158 5.53 -3.78 -23.04
N GLU A 159 6.10 -2.69 -23.56
CA GLU A 159 7.50 -2.31 -23.31
C GLU A 159 7.72 -1.97 -21.83
N THR A 160 6.73 -1.34 -21.19
CA THR A 160 6.78 -1.07 -19.75
C THR A 160 6.78 -2.36 -18.95
N VAL A 161 5.90 -3.31 -19.26
CA VAL A 161 5.81 -4.61 -18.58
C VAL A 161 7.13 -5.36 -18.62
N GLU A 162 7.87 -5.32 -19.75
CA GLU A 162 9.20 -5.92 -19.82
C GLU A 162 10.21 -5.29 -18.86
N VAL A 163 10.17 -3.96 -18.70
CA VAL A 163 11.05 -3.24 -17.77
C VAL A 163 10.67 -3.52 -16.32
N LEU A 164 9.38 -3.56 -16.01
CA LEU A 164 8.87 -3.89 -14.66
C LEU A 164 9.27 -5.30 -14.22
N ALA A 165 9.21 -6.28 -15.12
CA ALA A 165 9.68 -7.64 -14.84
C ALA A 165 11.18 -7.67 -14.49
N LYS A 166 12.01 -6.90 -15.21
CA LYS A 166 13.45 -6.76 -14.92
C LYS A 166 13.69 -6.01 -13.59
N GLN A 167 12.89 -4.98 -13.29
CA GLN A 167 12.95 -4.28 -12.00
C GLN A 167 12.64 -5.23 -10.85
N ALA A 168 11.56 -6.01 -10.95
CA ALA A 168 11.20 -7.00 -9.94
C ALA A 168 12.32 -8.06 -9.73
N LEU A 169 12.96 -8.54 -10.80
CA LEU A 169 14.12 -9.44 -10.70
C LEU A 169 15.30 -8.78 -9.99
N THR A 170 15.60 -7.52 -10.29
CA THR A 170 16.67 -6.76 -9.63
C THR A 170 16.44 -6.67 -8.12
N GLN A 171 15.19 -6.44 -7.70
CA GLN A 171 14.78 -6.37 -6.31
C GLN A 171 14.80 -7.77 -5.64
N ALA A 172 14.31 -8.80 -6.33
CA ALA A 172 14.33 -10.19 -5.86
C ALA A 172 15.78 -10.70 -5.65
N ALA A 173 16.68 -10.40 -6.56
CA ALA A 173 18.11 -10.73 -6.44
C ALA A 173 18.78 -9.99 -5.24
N ALA A 174 18.22 -8.89 -4.77
CA ALA A 174 18.67 -8.22 -3.56
C ALA A 174 18.11 -8.85 -2.27
N GLY A 175 17.15 -9.79 -2.37
CA GLY A 175 16.56 -10.51 -1.23
C GLY A 175 15.27 -9.90 -0.69
N VAL A 176 14.52 -9.16 -1.51
CA VAL A 176 13.21 -8.64 -1.11
C VAL A 176 12.21 -9.77 -0.83
N ASP A 177 11.35 -9.58 0.15
CA ASP A 177 10.32 -10.56 0.50
C ASP A 177 9.06 -10.43 -0.35
N ILE A 178 8.69 -9.19 -0.71
CA ILE A 178 7.46 -8.85 -1.45
C ILE A 178 7.79 -7.81 -2.51
N VAL A 179 7.51 -8.10 -3.76
CA VAL A 179 7.43 -7.09 -4.82
C VAL A 179 5.99 -6.61 -4.96
N ALA A 180 5.79 -5.29 -5.08
CA ALA A 180 4.46 -4.70 -5.08
C ALA A 180 4.24 -3.81 -6.32
N PRO A 181 3.83 -4.40 -7.46
CA PRO A 181 3.60 -3.65 -8.68
C PRO A 181 2.46 -2.65 -8.52
N SER A 182 2.77 -1.36 -8.71
CA SER A 182 1.82 -0.25 -8.51
C SER A 182 1.58 0.58 -9.78
N ASP A 183 2.06 0.09 -10.90
CA ASP A 183 2.08 0.75 -12.20
C ASP A 183 0.74 0.70 -12.95
N MET A 184 -0.08 -0.33 -12.72
CA MET A 184 -1.36 -0.60 -13.38
C MET A 184 -1.29 -0.94 -14.87
N MET A 185 -0.16 -1.48 -15.37
CA MET A 185 -0.07 -1.99 -16.74
C MET A 185 -0.77 -3.35 -16.88
N ASP A 186 -1.41 -3.58 -18.02
CA ASP A 186 -2.09 -4.85 -18.30
C ASP A 186 -1.07 -6.00 -18.41
N GLY A 187 -1.32 -7.13 -17.74
CA GLY A 187 -0.50 -8.34 -17.82
C GLY A 187 0.81 -8.30 -17.01
N ARG A 188 1.09 -7.21 -16.27
CA ARG A 188 2.33 -7.05 -15.52
C ARG A 188 2.54 -8.10 -14.44
N ILE A 189 1.48 -8.52 -13.75
CA ILE A 189 1.60 -9.50 -12.67
C ILE A 189 2.04 -10.84 -13.22
N GLY A 190 1.43 -11.29 -14.32
CA GLY A 190 1.81 -12.53 -14.99
C GLY A 190 3.24 -12.51 -15.55
N ALA A 191 3.68 -11.39 -16.11
CA ALA A 191 5.05 -11.22 -16.58
C ALA A 191 6.06 -11.29 -15.42
N ILE A 192 5.82 -10.58 -14.33
CA ILE A 192 6.66 -10.58 -13.13
C ILE A 192 6.70 -11.98 -12.51
N ARG A 193 5.55 -12.66 -12.34
CA ARG A 193 5.51 -14.01 -11.77
C ARG A 193 6.34 -14.97 -12.60
N ARG A 194 6.13 -15.01 -13.92
CA ARG A 194 6.93 -15.87 -14.82
C ARG A 194 8.42 -15.57 -14.74
N ALA A 195 8.78 -14.29 -14.67
CA ALA A 195 10.19 -13.89 -14.54
C ALA A 195 10.81 -14.39 -13.22
N LEU A 196 10.11 -14.20 -12.09
CA LEU A 196 10.55 -14.68 -10.77
C LEU A 196 10.77 -16.20 -10.74
N GLU A 197 9.80 -16.98 -11.26
CA GLU A 197 9.88 -18.44 -11.34
C GLU A 197 11.10 -18.87 -12.22
N ALA A 198 11.23 -18.29 -13.41
CA ALA A 198 12.28 -18.66 -14.35
C ALA A 198 13.71 -18.33 -13.85
N HIS A 199 13.84 -17.37 -12.92
CA HIS A 199 15.16 -16.94 -12.42
C HIS A 199 15.43 -17.40 -10.97
N GLY A 200 14.68 -18.38 -10.46
CA GLY A 200 14.96 -19.01 -9.17
C GLY A 200 14.50 -18.21 -7.95
N HIS A 201 13.49 -17.33 -8.10
CA HIS A 201 12.86 -16.57 -7.01
C HIS A 201 11.40 -16.99 -6.74
N PRO A 202 11.05 -18.30 -6.65
CA PRO A 202 9.67 -18.75 -6.53
C PRO A 202 9.00 -18.34 -5.21
N LEU A 203 9.79 -18.00 -4.20
CA LEU A 203 9.28 -17.61 -2.88
C LEU A 203 9.10 -16.10 -2.71
N THR A 204 9.49 -15.28 -3.70
CA THR A 204 9.20 -13.85 -3.68
C THR A 204 7.70 -13.63 -3.93
N ARG A 205 7.01 -13.00 -2.98
CA ARG A 205 5.58 -12.77 -3.05
C ARG A 205 5.29 -11.57 -3.94
N ILE A 206 4.10 -11.57 -4.55
CA ILE A 206 3.58 -10.42 -5.29
C ILE A 206 2.37 -9.87 -4.54
N MET A 207 2.47 -8.62 -4.07
CA MET A 207 1.33 -7.84 -3.58
C MET A 207 0.93 -6.84 -4.67
N ALA A 208 -0.06 -7.19 -5.47
CA ALA A 208 -0.49 -6.36 -6.58
C ALA A 208 -1.34 -5.17 -6.10
N TYR A 209 -1.02 -3.97 -6.58
CA TYR A 209 -1.92 -2.82 -6.47
C TYR A 209 -3.05 -2.98 -7.49
N SER A 210 -3.92 -3.95 -7.26
CA SER A 210 -4.91 -4.41 -8.23
C SER A 210 -6.04 -3.41 -8.48
N ALA A 211 -6.39 -2.62 -7.45
CA ALA A 211 -7.42 -1.59 -7.56
C ALA A 211 -6.81 -0.24 -7.16
N LYS A 212 -6.06 0.37 -8.06
CA LYS A 212 -5.42 1.68 -7.87
C LYS A 212 -6.14 2.74 -8.70
N TYR A 213 -6.72 3.72 -8.02
CA TYR A 213 -7.53 4.77 -8.61
C TYR A 213 -6.73 6.04 -8.91
N ALA A 214 -7.11 6.78 -9.96
CA ALA A 214 -6.60 8.11 -10.26
C ALA A 214 -7.18 9.11 -9.24
N SER A 215 -6.48 9.25 -8.09
CA SER A 215 -7.02 9.94 -6.93
C SER A 215 -6.38 11.29 -6.66
N ALA A 216 -7.18 12.25 -6.19
CA ALA A 216 -6.72 13.53 -5.68
C ALA A 216 -5.99 13.39 -4.32
N PHE A 217 -6.16 12.28 -3.61
CA PHE A 217 -5.51 12.03 -2.32
C PHE A 217 -4.01 11.71 -2.41
N TYR A 218 -3.40 11.70 -3.61
CA TYR A 218 -1.96 11.44 -3.79
C TYR A 218 -1.09 12.70 -3.70
N GLY A 219 -1.67 13.88 -3.51
CA GLY A 219 -0.91 15.14 -3.49
C GLY A 219 0.34 15.11 -2.60
N PRO A 220 0.23 14.80 -1.29
CA PRO A 220 1.37 14.77 -0.39
C PRO A 220 2.43 13.70 -0.72
N PHE A 221 2.05 12.57 -1.32
CA PHE A 221 3.01 11.56 -1.77
C PHE A 221 3.90 12.09 -2.90
N ARG A 222 3.35 12.85 -3.84
CA ARG A 222 4.12 13.47 -4.93
C ARG A 222 5.16 14.45 -4.39
N ASP A 223 4.84 15.18 -3.31
CA ASP A 223 5.80 15.99 -2.58
C ASP A 223 6.89 15.10 -1.95
N ALA A 224 6.49 14.02 -1.26
CA ALA A 224 7.40 13.13 -0.54
C ALA A 224 8.45 12.47 -1.45
N VAL A 225 8.08 12.02 -2.65
CA VAL A 225 9.01 11.39 -3.62
C VAL A 225 9.64 12.39 -4.59
N GLY A 226 9.31 13.69 -4.49
CA GLY A 226 9.84 14.73 -5.36
C GLY A 226 9.39 14.61 -6.82
N SER A 227 8.24 13.96 -7.09
CA SER A 227 7.72 13.76 -8.45
C SER A 227 6.74 14.86 -8.91
N ALA A 228 6.32 15.74 -8.01
CA ALA A 228 5.35 16.80 -8.32
C ALA A 228 5.83 17.74 -9.46
N GLY A 229 7.13 18.04 -9.52
CA GLY A 229 7.72 18.86 -10.57
C GLY A 229 7.88 18.16 -11.91
N ASN A 230 8.02 16.82 -11.92
CA ASN A 230 8.30 16.04 -13.13
C ASN A 230 7.03 15.74 -13.92
N LEU A 231 5.90 15.48 -13.25
CA LEU A 231 4.62 15.16 -13.91
C LEU A 231 4.03 16.39 -14.62
N GLY A 232 4.35 17.60 -14.20
CA GLY A 232 3.85 18.84 -14.79
C GLY A 232 2.31 18.89 -14.80
N LYS A 233 1.72 19.08 -16.01
CA LYS A 233 0.26 19.08 -16.23
C LYS A 233 -0.30 17.70 -16.64
N ALA A 234 0.56 16.69 -16.83
CA ALA A 234 0.12 15.35 -17.18
C ALA A 234 -0.62 14.67 -16.00
N ASP A 235 -1.50 13.75 -16.31
CA ASP A 235 -2.18 12.94 -15.31
C ASP A 235 -1.89 11.44 -15.53
N LYS A 236 -2.45 10.60 -14.70
CA LYS A 236 -2.26 9.14 -14.74
C LYS A 236 -3.55 8.38 -15.06
N LYS A 237 -4.57 9.08 -15.59
CA LYS A 237 -5.91 8.53 -15.84
C LYS A 237 -5.96 7.51 -16.99
N VAL A 238 -4.92 7.48 -17.83
CA VAL A 238 -4.83 6.52 -18.94
C VAL A 238 -4.50 5.11 -18.48
N TYR A 239 -4.08 4.92 -17.22
CA TYR A 239 -3.76 3.62 -16.65
C TYR A 239 -4.22 3.43 -15.19
N GLN A 240 -4.51 4.49 -14.44
CA GLN A 240 -5.15 4.37 -13.13
C GLN A 240 -6.67 4.45 -13.28
N MET A 241 -7.39 3.66 -12.50
CA MET A 241 -8.85 3.51 -12.60
C MET A 241 -9.60 4.82 -12.32
N ASP A 242 -10.74 5.00 -12.96
CA ASP A 242 -11.62 6.12 -12.67
C ASP A 242 -12.23 6.00 -11.27
N PRO A 243 -12.19 7.07 -10.44
CA PRO A 243 -12.82 7.07 -9.11
C PRO A 243 -14.31 6.75 -9.07
N GLY A 244 -15.01 6.91 -10.19
CA GLY A 244 -16.43 6.58 -10.33
C GLY A 244 -16.73 5.10 -10.55
N ASN A 245 -15.70 4.26 -10.79
CA ASN A 245 -15.90 2.86 -11.16
C ASN A 245 -15.69 1.93 -9.96
N SER A 246 -16.60 0.99 -9.76
CA SER A 246 -16.49 -0.02 -8.70
C SER A 246 -16.45 -1.45 -9.23
N ASP A 247 -17.12 -1.75 -10.34
CA ASP A 247 -17.14 -3.08 -10.97
C ASP A 247 -15.83 -3.39 -11.69
N GLU A 248 -15.19 -2.36 -12.25
CA GLU A 248 -13.85 -2.44 -12.85
C GLU A 248 -12.82 -2.98 -11.84
N ALA A 249 -12.89 -2.56 -10.57
CA ALA A 249 -11.99 -3.05 -9.52
C ALA A 249 -12.05 -4.57 -9.34
N LEU A 250 -13.24 -5.16 -9.44
CA LEU A 250 -13.37 -6.62 -9.34
C LEU A 250 -12.77 -7.31 -10.56
N ARG A 251 -12.88 -6.71 -11.74
CA ARG A 251 -12.27 -7.24 -12.96
C ARG A 251 -10.74 -7.20 -12.86
N GLU A 252 -10.17 -6.06 -12.47
CA GLU A 252 -8.72 -5.90 -12.30
C GLU A 252 -8.14 -6.88 -11.27
N VAL A 253 -8.81 -7.00 -10.11
CA VAL A 253 -8.40 -7.94 -9.07
C VAL A 253 -8.48 -9.39 -9.56
N ALA A 254 -9.52 -9.76 -10.32
CA ALA A 254 -9.65 -11.11 -10.87
C ALA A 254 -8.50 -11.45 -11.83
N LEU A 255 -8.11 -10.50 -12.68
CA LEU A 255 -6.98 -10.65 -13.62
C LEU A 255 -5.66 -10.82 -12.85
N ASP A 256 -5.36 -9.95 -11.90
CA ASP A 256 -4.13 -10.02 -11.10
C ASP A 256 -4.01 -11.35 -10.32
N ILE A 257 -5.11 -11.83 -9.74
CA ILE A 257 -5.14 -13.16 -9.08
C ILE A 257 -4.86 -14.28 -10.09
N ALA A 258 -5.51 -14.26 -11.26
CA ALA A 258 -5.29 -15.26 -12.30
C ALA A 258 -3.86 -15.23 -12.86
N GLU A 259 -3.21 -14.09 -12.85
CA GLU A 259 -1.83 -13.87 -13.26
C GLU A 259 -0.79 -14.28 -12.18
N GLY A 260 -1.21 -14.57 -10.95
CA GLY A 260 -0.35 -15.09 -9.89
C GLY A 260 -0.01 -14.11 -8.79
N ALA A 261 -0.84 -13.10 -8.52
CA ALA A 261 -0.74 -12.30 -7.32
C ALA A 261 -1.02 -13.15 -6.07
N ASP A 262 -0.16 -13.06 -5.05
CA ASP A 262 -0.35 -13.71 -3.75
C ASP A 262 -1.27 -12.90 -2.84
N MET A 263 -1.25 -11.59 -3.01
CA MET A 263 -1.99 -10.60 -2.21
C MET A 263 -2.44 -9.47 -3.13
N VAL A 264 -3.57 -8.85 -2.81
CA VAL A 264 -4.12 -7.72 -3.56
C VAL A 264 -4.29 -6.50 -2.67
N MET A 265 -4.15 -5.30 -3.25
CA MET A 265 -4.25 -4.03 -2.53
C MET A 265 -5.20 -3.07 -3.23
N VAL A 266 -6.01 -2.39 -2.42
CA VAL A 266 -6.87 -1.26 -2.83
C VAL A 266 -6.19 0.06 -2.45
N LYS A 267 -6.06 0.98 -3.40
CA LYS A 267 -5.42 2.30 -3.21
C LYS A 267 -6.17 3.40 -3.96
N PRO A 268 -6.59 4.49 -3.29
CA PRO A 268 -6.54 4.78 -1.85
C PRO A 268 -7.39 3.83 -0.99
N GLY A 269 -7.31 4.00 0.33
CA GLY A 269 -7.98 3.14 1.28
C GLY A 269 -9.32 3.68 1.80
N MET A 270 -9.32 4.74 2.64
CA MET A 270 -10.53 5.22 3.33
C MET A 270 -11.68 5.61 2.38
N PRO A 271 -11.45 6.33 1.26
CA PRO A 271 -12.52 6.66 0.33
C PRO A 271 -13.07 5.46 -0.46
N TYR A 272 -12.41 4.29 -0.37
CA TYR A 272 -12.68 3.08 -1.14
C TYR A 272 -12.91 1.84 -0.24
N LEU A 273 -13.44 2.04 0.97
CA LEU A 273 -13.78 0.93 1.88
C LEU A 273 -14.85 -0.01 1.29
N ASP A 274 -15.73 0.52 0.46
CA ASP A 274 -16.70 -0.26 -0.33
C ASP A 274 -15.97 -1.22 -1.28
N ILE A 275 -14.91 -0.77 -1.95
CA ILE A 275 -14.09 -1.60 -2.83
C ILE A 275 -13.34 -2.67 -2.03
N VAL A 276 -12.73 -2.30 -0.89
CA VAL A 276 -12.10 -3.26 0.02
C VAL A 276 -13.07 -4.37 0.41
N ARG A 277 -14.30 -3.98 0.79
CA ARG A 277 -15.35 -4.94 1.17
C ARG A 277 -15.76 -5.83 0.00
N ARG A 278 -16.00 -5.26 -1.17
CA ARG A 278 -16.39 -6.00 -2.38
C ARG A 278 -15.32 -7.00 -2.80
N VAL A 279 -14.04 -6.59 -2.83
CA VAL A 279 -12.91 -7.46 -3.16
C VAL A 279 -12.81 -8.62 -2.18
N LYS A 280 -12.85 -8.33 -0.87
CA LYS A 280 -12.74 -9.37 0.18
C LYS A 280 -13.89 -10.37 0.12
N ASP A 281 -15.12 -9.90 -0.07
CA ASP A 281 -16.29 -10.78 -0.13
C ASP A 281 -16.30 -11.64 -1.38
N THR A 282 -15.83 -11.10 -2.51
CA THR A 282 -15.84 -11.79 -3.80
C THR A 282 -14.75 -12.85 -3.89
N PHE A 283 -13.51 -12.49 -3.56
CA PHE A 283 -12.34 -13.33 -3.84
C PHE A 283 -11.80 -14.08 -2.62
N LYS A 284 -12.02 -13.56 -1.41
CA LYS A 284 -11.55 -14.14 -0.13
C LYS A 284 -10.04 -14.38 -0.06
N VAL A 285 -9.27 -13.70 -0.90
CA VAL A 285 -7.80 -13.68 -0.86
C VAL A 285 -7.29 -12.69 0.18
N PRO A 286 -5.99 -12.72 0.54
CA PRO A 286 -5.38 -11.67 1.36
C PRO A 286 -5.54 -10.30 0.67
N THR A 287 -6.32 -9.42 1.33
CA THR A 287 -6.70 -8.10 0.79
C THR A 287 -6.16 -7.01 1.69
N PHE A 288 -5.37 -6.11 1.10
CA PHE A 288 -4.75 -4.99 1.80
C PHE A 288 -5.35 -3.66 1.33
N ALA A 289 -5.17 -2.63 2.14
CA ALA A 289 -5.54 -1.28 1.78
C ALA A 289 -4.39 -0.31 2.06
N TYR A 290 -4.22 0.70 1.23
CA TYR A 290 -3.26 1.77 1.48
C TYR A 290 -3.98 3.02 1.98
N GLN A 291 -3.82 3.35 3.26
CA GLN A 291 -4.17 4.65 3.79
C GLN A 291 -3.13 5.66 3.29
N VAL A 292 -3.47 6.35 2.19
CA VAL A 292 -2.49 7.15 1.45
C VAL A 292 -2.15 8.48 2.12
N SER A 293 -1.17 9.15 1.56
CA SER A 293 -0.61 10.41 2.08
C SER A 293 -1.64 11.52 2.32
N GLY A 294 -2.62 11.67 1.42
CA GLY A 294 -3.70 12.66 1.58
C GLY A 294 -4.66 12.32 2.71
N GLU A 295 -4.94 11.02 2.92
CA GLU A 295 -5.77 10.56 4.05
C GLU A 295 -5.04 10.83 5.37
N TYR A 296 -3.75 10.50 5.44
CA TYR A 296 -2.88 10.81 6.58
C TYR A 296 -2.83 12.30 6.87
N ALA A 297 -2.53 13.12 5.85
CA ALA A 297 -2.42 14.57 5.98
C ALA A 297 -3.74 15.22 6.44
N MET A 298 -4.88 14.76 5.93
CA MET A 298 -6.20 15.22 6.30
C MET A 298 -6.49 15.00 7.79
N LEU A 299 -6.22 13.80 8.31
CA LEU A 299 -6.41 13.47 9.72
C LEU A 299 -5.44 14.25 10.62
N LYS A 300 -4.16 14.35 10.22
CA LYS A 300 -3.16 15.15 10.95
C LYS A 300 -3.57 16.63 11.00
N ALA A 301 -4.00 17.22 9.88
CA ALA A 301 -4.43 18.61 9.85
C ALA A 301 -5.65 18.88 10.74
N ALA A 302 -6.64 18.01 10.72
CA ALA A 302 -7.82 18.14 11.59
C ALA A 302 -7.44 18.02 13.08
N ALA A 303 -6.54 17.12 13.43
CA ALA A 303 -6.04 16.96 14.79
C ALA A 303 -5.21 18.16 15.25
N GLN A 304 -4.31 18.68 14.41
CA GLN A 304 -3.49 19.87 14.71
C GLN A 304 -4.32 21.13 14.93
N ASN A 305 -5.48 21.24 14.28
CA ASN A 305 -6.42 22.32 14.52
C ASN A 305 -7.34 22.09 15.74
N GLY A 306 -7.18 20.99 16.47
CA GLY A 306 -8.00 20.66 17.64
C GLY A 306 -9.43 20.26 17.32
N TRP A 307 -9.76 19.95 16.07
CA TRP A 307 -11.11 19.57 15.66
C TRP A 307 -11.40 18.09 15.91
N LEU A 308 -10.36 17.25 15.88
CA LEU A 308 -10.44 15.82 16.17
C LEU A 308 -9.35 15.42 17.17
N ASP A 309 -9.66 14.46 18.03
CA ASP A 309 -8.64 13.79 18.83
C ASP A 309 -7.77 12.91 17.92
N HIS A 310 -6.46 13.15 17.95
CA HIS A 310 -5.50 12.48 17.06
C HIS A 310 -5.52 10.95 17.19
N ASP A 311 -5.39 10.47 18.42
CA ASP A 311 -5.24 9.04 18.67
C ASP A 311 -6.56 8.30 18.42
N ALA A 312 -7.68 8.91 18.85
CA ALA A 312 -9.00 8.34 18.62
C ALA A 312 -9.32 8.22 17.12
N VAL A 313 -9.11 9.28 16.32
CA VAL A 313 -9.46 9.25 14.89
C VAL A 313 -8.49 8.36 14.09
N MET A 314 -7.22 8.33 14.47
CA MET A 314 -6.24 7.41 13.89
C MET A 314 -6.67 5.95 14.08
N MET A 315 -6.94 5.55 15.33
CA MET A 315 -7.34 4.18 15.65
C MET A 315 -8.68 3.80 15.03
N GLU A 316 -9.65 4.72 15.01
CA GLU A 316 -10.95 4.48 14.37
C GLU A 316 -10.80 4.29 12.85
N SER A 317 -9.97 5.11 12.19
CA SER A 317 -9.71 4.99 10.77
C SER A 317 -9.09 3.63 10.41
N LEU A 318 -8.12 3.16 11.20
CA LEU A 318 -7.48 1.85 10.99
C LEU A 318 -8.44 0.69 11.26
N LEU A 319 -9.28 0.82 12.30
CA LEU A 319 -10.32 -0.18 12.58
C LEU A 319 -11.38 -0.23 11.47
N ALA A 320 -11.64 0.90 10.78
CA ALA A 320 -12.56 0.94 9.65
C ALA A 320 -12.09 0.05 8.49
N PHE A 321 -10.79 -0.03 8.22
CA PHE A 321 -10.23 -0.97 7.24
C PHE A 321 -10.46 -2.42 7.65
N LYS A 322 -10.24 -2.76 8.91
CA LYS A 322 -10.51 -4.12 9.42
C LYS A 322 -11.99 -4.47 9.28
N ARG A 323 -12.89 -3.55 9.62
CA ARG A 323 -14.33 -3.73 9.46
C ARG A 323 -14.74 -3.89 7.99
N ALA A 324 -14.06 -3.23 7.07
CA ALA A 324 -14.25 -3.42 5.63
C ALA A 324 -13.69 -4.74 5.11
N GLY A 325 -12.91 -5.49 5.92
CA GLY A 325 -12.37 -6.79 5.57
C GLY A 325 -10.92 -6.80 5.15
N ALA A 326 -10.19 -5.70 5.31
CA ALA A 326 -8.75 -5.68 5.04
C ALA A 326 -8.00 -6.61 6.02
N ASP A 327 -7.11 -7.43 5.49
CA ASP A 327 -6.20 -8.27 6.29
C ASP A 327 -5.07 -7.44 6.89
N GLY A 328 -4.61 -6.42 6.16
CA GLY A 328 -3.62 -5.46 6.65
C GLY A 328 -3.74 -4.09 5.99
N VAL A 329 -3.07 -3.11 6.58
CA VAL A 329 -3.10 -1.70 6.16
C VAL A 329 -1.69 -1.15 6.03
N LEU A 330 -1.36 -0.63 4.86
CA LEU A 330 -0.17 0.17 4.62
C LEU A 330 -0.51 1.60 5.04
N THR A 331 0.15 2.11 6.08
CA THR A 331 -0.20 3.40 6.68
C THR A 331 0.99 4.10 7.33
N TYR A 332 1.05 5.41 7.17
CA TYR A 332 2.04 6.27 7.85
C TYR A 332 1.79 6.38 9.36
N PHE A 333 0.61 5.99 9.84
CA PHE A 333 0.31 5.89 11.27
C PHE A 333 0.82 4.61 11.95
N ALA A 334 1.43 3.68 11.21
CA ALA A 334 1.76 2.35 11.73
C ALA A 334 2.52 2.39 13.07
N ARG A 335 3.53 3.26 13.20
CA ARG A 335 4.32 3.37 14.44
C ARG A 335 3.51 3.94 15.61
N ASP A 336 2.74 5.00 15.37
CA ASP A 336 1.92 5.63 16.42
C ASP A 336 0.81 4.67 16.88
N ALA A 337 0.14 4.02 15.93
CA ALA A 337 -0.87 3.01 16.23
C ALA A 337 -0.30 1.81 16.98
N ALA A 338 0.88 1.31 16.57
CA ALA A 338 1.53 0.18 17.24
C ALA A 338 1.93 0.51 18.69
N ARG A 339 2.38 1.74 18.97
CA ARG A 339 2.67 2.20 20.34
C ARG A 339 1.41 2.16 21.22
N LEU A 340 0.27 2.66 20.70
CA LEU A 340 -1.00 2.64 21.44
C LEU A 340 -1.52 1.22 21.66
N LEU A 341 -1.43 0.35 20.64
CA LEU A 341 -1.86 -1.05 20.74
C LEU A 341 -1.06 -1.87 21.77
N ARG A 342 0.15 -1.44 22.12
CA ARG A 342 0.99 -2.11 23.14
C ARG A 342 0.76 -1.58 24.55
N GLN A 343 0.08 -0.45 24.70
CA GLN A 343 -0.21 0.15 26.00
C GLN A 343 -1.56 -0.34 26.59
N GLY A 344 -2.44 -0.88 25.77
CA GLY A 344 -3.77 -1.37 26.12
C GLY A 344 -3.91 -2.85 25.95
#